data_313057c56a3cdf3049e6915e3e47c630
#
_entry.id   313057c56a3cdf3049e6915e3e47c630
#
_cell.length_a   1.000
_cell.length_b   1.000
_cell.length_c   1.000
_cell.angle_alpha   90.00
_cell.angle_beta   90.00
_cell.angle_gamma   90.00
#
_symmetry.space_group_name_H-M   'P 1'
#
loop_
_entity.id
_entity.type
_entity.pdbx_description
1 polymer ?
#
loop_
_entity_poly.entity_id
_entity_poly.type
_entity_poly.pdbx_seq_one_letter_code
_entity_poly.pdbx_strand_id
1 'polypeptide(L)'
;PLKKKNYLIIPVFVSHEGCPYRCSFCNQNNITGTEKKTDRKMLKDILRIHLEDLDRGNLPSRRELAFFGGSFTGIPLERQKYLLSAVQPWVLSGEIQSIRVSTHALFIDDMKLSLLRKNHVETVELGIQSTDEEVLKLAGRECSFDVIQSAIDKIHAMRFRLGLQLMPGLPGDSEQKFQKSVDNVISLKPSFVRIYPTLVIKNTGIFDMYQQGTYTPWNLERMIEAVKEAVVKFEQAGIKVIRVGLHPDPSLMESYVAGPFHPSFRYLVDSRIVRERMINMIRSLKQVPLSVVFRVPARRVSLYLGHKKENLSIIKSIFGLDSISLQQDAIKDHLELVASYV
;
A
#
# COMPACT_ATOMS: atom_id res chain seq x y z
N PRO A 1 -4.76 -8.92 25.67
CA PRO A 1 -5.92 -8.84 24.79
C PRO A 1 -5.49 -8.20 23.48
N LEU A 2 -5.68 -8.94 22.35
CA LEU A 2 -5.47 -8.41 21.01
C LEU A 2 -6.38 -7.19 20.86
N LYS A 3 -5.83 -6.00 20.47
CA LYS A 3 -6.67 -4.84 20.15
C LYS A 3 -7.67 -5.28 19.08
N LYS A 4 -8.98 -5.19 19.38
CA LYS A 4 -10.04 -5.42 18.40
C LYS A 4 -9.69 -4.62 17.13
N LYS A 5 -9.68 -5.27 15.96
CA LYS A 5 -9.56 -4.56 14.69
C LYS A 5 -10.83 -3.70 14.56
N ASN A 6 -10.70 -2.38 14.71
CA ASN A 6 -11.82 -1.45 14.59
C ASN A 6 -12.31 -1.26 13.15
N TYR A 7 -11.70 -1.94 12.18
CA TYR A 7 -11.93 -1.74 10.75
C TYR A 7 -11.78 -3.05 9.96
N LEU A 8 -12.79 -3.38 9.17
CA LEU A 8 -12.80 -4.52 8.25
C LEU A 8 -13.02 -4.02 6.82
N ILE A 9 -12.18 -4.47 5.89
CA ILE A 9 -12.42 -4.34 4.45
C ILE A 9 -12.88 -5.69 3.94
N ILE A 10 -14.05 -5.72 3.27
CA ILE A 10 -14.59 -6.89 2.58
C ILE A 10 -14.24 -6.73 1.10
N PRO A 11 -13.26 -7.50 0.57
CA PRO A 11 -12.84 -7.37 -0.81
C PRO A 11 -13.82 -8.08 -1.75
N VAL A 12 -14.20 -7.39 -2.81
CA VAL A 12 -14.94 -7.94 -3.96
C VAL A 12 -14.12 -7.67 -5.20
N PHE A 13 -13.69 -8.71 -5.86
CA PHE A 13 -12.88 -8.59 -7.07
C PHE A 13 -13.77 -8.52 -8.31
N VAL A 14 -13.72 -7.37 -9.03
CA VAL A 14 -14.35 -7.17 -10.34
C VAL A 14 -13.25 -7.32 -11.39
N SER A 15 -12.87 -8.57 -11.63
CA SER A 15 -11.71 -8.92 -12.45
C SER A 15 -11.93 -8.57 -13.92
N HIS A 16 -10.89 -8.08 -14.57
CA HIS A 16 -10.81 -7.77 -16.01
C HIS A 16 -11.88 -6.84 -16.59
N GLU A 17 -12.85 -6.41 -15.80
CA GLU A 17 -13.87 -5.47 -16.27
C GLU A 17 -13.32 -4.03 -16.23
N GLY A 18 -13.56 -3.27 -17.30
CA GLY A 18 -13.34 -1.82 -17.34
C GLY A 18 -11.90 -1.34 -17.53
N CYS A 19 -10.94 -2.22 -17.75
CA CYS A 19 -9.57 -1.81 -18.02
C CYS A 19 -9.19 -2.14 -19.46
N PRO A 20 -9.09 -1.13 -20.38
CA PRO A 20 -8.67 -1.35 -21.75
C PRO A 20 -7.15 -1.53 -21.88
N TYR A 21 -6.39 -1.17 -20.85
CA TYR A 21 -4.94 -1.24 -20.84
C TYR A 21 -4.44 -2.63 -20.47
N ARG A 22 -3.40 -3.06 -21.16
CA ARG A 22 -2.58 -4.22 -20.80
C ARG A 22 -1.29 -3.71 -20.17
N CYS A 23 -1.40 -3.11 -18.98
CA CYS A 23 -0.22 -2.67 -18.24
C CYS A 23 0.77 -3.82 -18.11
N SER A 24 2.05 -3.57 -18.39
CA SER A 24 3.09 -4.59 -18.46
C SER A 24 3.27 -5.38 -17.14
N PHE A 25 2.88 -4.80 -16.01
CA PHE A 25 2.96 -5.41 -14.69
C PHE A 25 1.70 -6.19 -14.27
N CYS A 26 0.62 -6.16 -15.07
CA CYS A 26 -0.69 -6.64 -14.64
C CYS A 26 -1.03 -8.00 -15.24
N ASN A 27 -1.27 -8.97 -14.38
CA ASN A 27 -1.94 -10.22 -14.73
C ASN A 27 -3.13 -10.40 -13.80
N GLN A 28 -4.28 -9.88 -14.20
CA GLN A 28 -5.49 -9.94 -13.38
C GLN A 28 -6.01 -11.37 -13.21
N ASN A 29 -5.77 -12.28 -14.17
CA ASN A 29 -6.15 -13.68 -14.05
C ASN A 29 -5.46 -14.35 -12.86
N ASN A 30 -4.18 -14.08 -12.65
CA ASN A 30 -3.41 -14.66 -11.54
C ASN A 30 -3.64 -13.92 -10.21
N ILE A 31 -4.03 -12.63 -10.26
CA ILE A 31 -4.20 -11.82 -9.04
C ILE A 31 -5.55 -12.10 -8.37
N THR A 32 -6.57 -12.47 -9.12
CA THR A 32 -7.95 -12.62 -8.62
C THR A 32 -8.42 -14.07 -8.54
N GLY A 33 -7.73 -15.00 -9.19
CA GLY A 33 -8.05 -16.44 -9.19
C GLY A 33 -9.44 -16.80 -9.76
N THR A 34 -10.15 -15.83 -10.35
CA THR A 34 -11.52 -16.04 -10.84
C THR A 34 -11.70 -15.52 -12.26
N GLU A 35 -12.10 -16.39 -13.18
CA GLU A 35 -12.54 -16.04 -14.53
C GLU A 35 -14.01 -15.61 -14.58
N LYS A 36 -14.78 -15.88 -13.53
CA LYS A 36 -16.23 -15.60 -13.50
C LYS A 36 -16.51 -14.14 -13.15
N LYS A 37 -17.39 -13.51 -13.93
CA LYS A 37 -17.91 -12.17 -13.63
C LYS A 37 -18.66 -12.18 -12.30
N THR A 38 -18.34 -11.26 -11.43
CA THR A 38 -19.00 -11.08 -10.13
C THR A 38 -20.48 -10.78 -10.33
N ASP A 39 -21.35 -11.64 -9.82
CA ASP A 39 -22.81 -11.50 -9.86
C ASP A 39 -23.39 -11.24 -8.46
N ARG A 40 -24.72 -11.04 -8.39
CA ARG A 40 -25.43 -10.81 -7.11
C ARG A 40 -25.30 -11.99 -6.15
N LYS A 41 -25.24 -13.22 -6.66
CA LYS A 41 -25.10 -14.42 -5.83
C LYS A 41 -23.73 -14.46 -5.18
N MET A 42 -22.68 -14.27 -5.97
CA MET A 42 -21.30 -14.20 -5.45
C MET A 42 -21.13 -13.07 -4.42
N LEU A 43 -21.69 -11.88 -4.69
CA LEU A 43 -21.69 -10.78 -3.74
C LEU A 43 -22.35 -11.15 -2.42
N LYS A 44 -23.54 -11.79 -2.48
CA LYS A 44 -24.26 -12.26 -1.30
C LYS A 44 -23.45 -13.30 -0.52
N ASP A 45 -22.82 -14.24 -1.20
CA ASP A 45 -22.02 -15.29 -0.56
C ASP A 45 -20.77 -14.70 0.11
N ILE A 46 -20.05 -13.79 -0.56
CA ILE A 46 -18.91 -13.08 0.02
C ILE A 46 -19.32 -12.30 1.27
N LEU A 47 -20.39 -11.53 1.19
CA LEU A 47 -20.88 -10.74 2.32
C LEU A 47 -21.31 -11.64 3.47
N ARG A 48 -22.04 -12.73 3.20
CA ARG A 48 -22.45 -13.69 4.21
C ARG A 48 -21.25 -14.27 4.94
N ILE A 49 -20.24 -14.80 4.22
CA ILE A 49 -19.04 -15.36 4.84
C ILE A 49 -18.35 -14.35 5.75
N HIS A 50 -18.20 -13.10 5.32
CA HIS A 50 -17.49 -12.09 6.10
C HIS A 50 -18.32 -11.52 7.27
N LEU A 51 -19.64 -11.55 7.20
CA LEU A 51 -20.53 -11.00 8.23
C LEU A 51 -21.01 -12.07 9.22
N GLU A 52 -21.28 -13.32 8.80
CA GLU A 52 -21.65 -14.43 9.71
C GLU A 52 -20.51 -14.83 10.66
N ASP A 53 -19.24 -14.81 10.20
CA ASP A 53 -18.08 -15.04 11.07
C ASP A 53 -17.94 -13.98 12.17
N LEU A 54 -18.69 -12.89 12.09
CA LEU A 54 -18.64 -11.74 12.99
C LEU A 54 -19.72 -11.78 14.08
N ASP A 55 -20.74 -12.63 13.98
CA ASP A 55 -21.82 -12.79 14.99
C ASP A 55 -21.31 -13.34 16.35
N ARG A 56 -20.04 -13.72 16.41
CA ARG A 56 -19.37 -14.19 17.62
C ARG A 56 -18.87 -13.07 18.56
N GLY A 57 -19.45 -11.88 18.50
CA GLY A 57 -19.21 -10.80 19.49
C GLY A 57 -17.94 -9.97 19.29
N ASN A 58 -17.25 -10.08 18.13
CA ASN A 58 -16.02 -9.36 17.82
C ASN A 58 -16.10 -8.48 16.57
N LEU A 59 -17.27 -7.94 16.27
CA LEU A 59 -17.48 -7.06 15.10
C LEU A 59 -16.57 -5.82 15.14
N PRO A 60 -15.77 -5.56 14.08
CA PRO A 60 -15.15 -4.26 13.89
C PRO A 60 -16.23 -3.18 13.77
N SER A 61 -16.02 -2.04 14.42
CA SER A 61 -16.98 -0.95 14.44
C SER A 61 -17.22 -0.34 13.06
N ARG A 62 -16.30 -0.50 12.12
CA ARG A 62 -16.42 -0.03 10.74
C ARG A 62 -16.13 -1.15 9.75
N ARG A 63 -17.05 -1.38 8.84
CA ARG A 63 -16.99 -2.39 7.78
C ARG A 63 -17.17 -1.68 6.44
N GLU A 64 -16.19 -1.84 5.56
CA GLU A 64 -16.18 -1.22 4.23
C GLU A 64 -16.12 -2.31 3.17
N LEU A 65 -17.07 -2.31 2.22
CA LEU A 65 -16.99 -3.15 1.04
C LEU A 65 -16.10 -2.48 0.01
N ALA A 66 -15.17 -3.22 -0.57
CA ALA A 66 -14.21 -2.67 -1.52
C ALA A 66 -14.26 -3.43 -2.85
N PHE A 67 -14.62 -2.74 -3.93
CA PHE A 67 -14.49 -3.26 -5.29
C PHE A 67 -13.05 -3.07 -5.77
N PHE A 68 -12.34 -4.17 -5.97
CA PHE A 68 -10.96 -4.27 -6.41
C PHE A 68 -10.82 -5.06 -7.73
N GLY A 69 -9.63 -5.13 -8.28
CA GLY A 69 -9.22 -6.01 -9.37
C GLY A 69 -9.31 -5.42 -10.77
N GLY A 70 -9.98 -4.28 -10.96
CA GLY A 70 -10.09 -3.61 -12.25
C GLY A 70 -10.27 -2.11 -12.11
N SER A 71 -10.73 -1.46 -13.17
CA SER A 71 -11.09 -0.04 -13.15
C SER A 71 -12.61 0.10 -13.03
N PHE A 72 -13.12 0.20 -11.78
CA PHE A 72 -14.56 0.19 -11.53
C PHE A 72 -15.34 1.22 -12.37
N THR A 73 -14.87 2.45 -12.46
CA THR A 73 -15.51 3.49 -13.27
C THR A 73 -15.26 3.33 -14.77
N GLY A 74 -14.39 2.41 -15.18
CA GLY A 74 -14.16 2.04 -16.57
C GLY A 74 -15.13 0.98 -17.10
N ILE A 75 -15.86 0.27 -16.23
CA ILE A 75 -16.87 -0.70 -16.67
C ILE A 75 -18.14 0.02 -17.15
N PRO A 76 -18.96 -0.60 -18.02
CA PRO A 76 -20.20 0.01 -18.50
C PRO A 76 -21.10 0.51 -17.37
N LEU A 77 -21.74 1.65 -17.55
CA LEU A 77 -22.51 2.33 -16.51
C LEU A 77 -23.60 1.43 -15.90
N GLU A 78 -24.32 0.67 -16.73
CA GLU A 78 -25.35 -0.26 -16.26
C GLU A 78 -24.75 -1.37 -15.37
N ARG A 79 -23.54 -1.79 -15.67
CA ARG A 79 -22.83 -2.76 -14.84
C ARG A 79 -22.40 -2.17 -13.49
N GLN A 80 -21.95 -0.89 -13.47
CA GLN A 80 -21.68 -0.17 -12.22
C GLN A 80 -22.94 -0.08 -11.37
N LYS A 81 -24.08 0.35 -11.95
CA LYS A 81 -25.38 0.40 -11.28
C LYS A 81 -25.78 -0.96 -10.72
N TYR A 82 -25.63 -2.02 -11.51
CA TYR A 82 -25.94 -3.39 -11.10
C TYR A 82 -25.15 -3.83 -9.85
N LEU A 83 -23.82 -3.63 -9.84
CA LEU A 83 -22.96 -3.99 -8.72
C LEU A 83 -23.24 -3.17 -7.48
N LEU A 84 -23.41 -1.85 -7.65
CA LEU A 84 -23.71 -0.94 -6.54
C LEU A 84 -25.09 -1.23 -5.95
N SER A 85 -26.12 -1.45 -6.76
CA SER A 85 -27.47 -1.79 -6.28
C SER A 85 -27.51 -3.14 -5.56
N ALA A 86 -26.67 -4.10 -5.97
CA ALA A 86 -26.63 -5.41 -5.36
C ALA A 86 -26.18 -5.39 -3.89
N VAL A 87 -25.42 -4.38 -3.46
CA VAL A 87 -24.89 -4.25 -2.09
C VAL A 87 -25.69 -3.29 -1.21
N GLN A 88 -26.63 -2.52 -1.79
CA GLN A 88 -27.43 -1.55 -1.03
C GLN A 88 -28.20 -2.13 0.17
N PRO A 89 -28.77 -3.35 0.14
CA PRO A 89 -29.44 -3.91 1.31
C PRO A 89 -28.58 -3.89 2.58
N TRP A 90 -27.28 -4.27 2.46
CA TRP A 90 -26.36 -4.27 3.60
C TRP A 90 -25.88 -2.88 4.01
N VAL A 91 -25.85 -1.94 3.07
CA VAL A 91 -25.53 -0.53 3.38
C VAL A 91 -26.70 0.12 4.12
N LEU A 92 -27.93 -0.09 3.65
CA LEU A 92 -29.13 0.49 4.25
C LEU A 92 -29.47 -0.14 5.62
N SER A 93 -29.13 -1.43 5.83
CA SER A 93 -29.26 -2.07 7.16
C SER A 93 -28.17 -1.63 8.14
N GLY A 94 -27.12 -0.93 7.69
CA GLY A 94 -25.99 -0.54 8.51
C GLY A 94 -24.99 -1.66 8.79
N GLU A 95 -25.10 -2.82 8.14
CA GLU A 95 -24.11 -3.89 8.22
C GLU A 95 -22.82 -3.50 7.51
N ILE A 96 -22.90 -2.69 6.43
CA ILE A 96 -21.79 -2.05 5.74
C ILE A 96 -21.91 -0.54 5.90
N GLN A 97 -20.87 0.12 6.41
CA GLN A 97 -20.90 1.57 6.65
C GLN A 97 -20.48 2.39 5.44
N SER A 98 -19.66 1.82 4.54
CA SER A 98 -19.21 2.53 3.34
C SER A 98 -18.76 1.57 2.24
N ILE A 99 -18.71 2.11 1.02
CA ILE A 99 -18.19 1.41 -0.15
C ILE A 99 -16.91 2.11 -0.61
N ARG A 100 -15.94 1.33 -1.08
CA ARG A 100 -14.72 1.77 -1.74
C ARG A 100 -14.67 1.22 -3.15
N VAL A 101 -14.15 2.01 -4.08
CA VAL A 101 -13.87 1.56 -5.45
C VAL A 101 -12.41 1.85 -5.81
N SER A 102 -11.78 0.90 -6.50
CA SER A 102 -10.48 1.13 -7.15
C SER A 102 -10.68 1.38 -8.63
N THR A 103 -9.99 2.37 -9.17
CA THR A 103 -10.16 2.74 -10.58
C THR A 103 -8.93 3.46 -11.15
N HIS A 104 -9.02 3.85 -12.40
CA HIS A 104 -8.01 4.59 -13.14
C HIS A 104 -8.45 6.04 -13.35
N ALA A 105 -7.50 6.99 -13.31
CA ALA A 105 -7.77 8.42 -13.46
C ALA A 105 -8.54 8.77 -14.76
N LEU A 106 -8.22 8.12 -15.88
CA LEU A 106 -8.90 8.34 -17.16
C LEU A 106 -10.41 8.05 -17.15
N PHE A 107 -10.91 7.30 -16.20
CA PHE A 107 -12.33 6.94 -16.14
C PHE A 107 -13.10 7.73 -15.07
N ILE A 108 -12.54 8.84 -14.62
CA ILE A 108 -13.18 9.75 -13.66
C ILE A 108 -13.88 10.87 -14.42
N ASP A 109 -15.19 10.93 -14.29
CA ASP A 109 -16.04 12.02 -14.74
C ASP A 109 -17.16 12.32 -13.72
N ASP A 110 -17.81 13.46 -13.89
CA ASP A 110 -18.80 13.96 -12.92
C ASP A 110 -20.04 13.07 -12.85
N MET A 111 -20.44 12.45 -13.97
CA MET A 111 -21.58 11.52 -14.01
C MET A 111 -21.32 10.26 -13.19
N LYS A 112 -20.13 9.65 -13.37
CA LYS A 112 -19.74 8.46 -12.63
C LYS A 112 -19.52 8.76 -11.15
N LEU A 113 -18.86 9.87 -10.82
CA LEU A 113 -18.70 10.29 -9.43
C LEU A 113 -20.07 10.56 -8.77
N SER A 114 -21.03 11.17 -9.49
CA SER A 114 -22.39 11.34 -9.00
C SER A 114 -23.11 10.01 -8.74
N LEU A 115 -22.92 9.02 -9.63
CA LEU A 115 -23.42 7.66 -9.42
C LEU A 115 -22.82 7.02 -8.17
N LEU A 116 -21.50 7.11 -8.00
CA LEU A 116 -20.79 6.57 -6.83
C LEU A 116 -21.34 7.21 -5.54
N ARG A 117 -21.49 8.54 -5.51
CA ARG A 117 -21.98 9.27 -4.34
C ARG A 117 -23.41 8.87 -3.96
N LYS A 118 -24.30 8.75 -4.94
CA LYS A 118 -25.69 8.31 -4.74
C LYS A 118 -25.81 6.89 -4.16
N ASN A 119 -24.75 6.08 -4.34
CA ASN A 119 -24.70 4.68 -3.89
C ASN A 119 -23.76 4.45 -2.69
N HIS A 120 -23.57 5.47 -1.84
CA HIS A 120 -22.81 5.37 -0.57
C HIS A 120 -21.33 5.01 -0.74
N VAL A 121 -20.74 5.27 -1.91
CA VAL A 121 -19.28 5.20 -2.05
C VAL A 121 -18.67 6.40 -1.32
N GLU A 122 -17.77 6.14 -0.40
CA GLU A 122 -17.02 7.16 0.33
C GLU A 122 -15.58 7.29 -0.13
N THR A 123 -15.00 6.19 -0.59
CA THR A 123 -13.58 6.14 -0.93
C THR A 123 -13.38 5.80 -2.41
N VAL A 124 -12.63 6.64 -3.10
CA VAL A 124 -12.11 6.38 -4.47
C VAL A 124 -10.61 6.19 -4.37
N GLU A 125 -10.12 5.05 -4.84
CA GLU A 125 -8.71 4.69 -4.82
C GLU A 125 -8.18 4.66 -6.27
N LEU A 126 -7.24 5.56 -6.59
CA LEU A 126 -6.64 5.63 -7.92
C LEU A 126 -5.32 4.87 -7.98
N GLY A 127 -5.25 3.91 -8.88
CA GLY A 127 -3.98 3.29 -9.25
C GLY A 127 -3.21 4.20 -10.20
N ILE A 128 -2.43 5.15 -9.69
CA ILE A 128 -1.61 6.03 -10.54
C ILE A 128 -0.29 5.40 -10.93
N GLN A 129 0.28 4.58 -10.06
CA GLN A 129 1.51 3.80 -10.15
C GLN A 129 2.78 4.65 -10.14
N SER A 130 2.87 5.68 -10.98
CA SER A 130 3.92 6.70 -11.07
C SER A 130 3.30 8.03 -11.48
N THR A 131 4.03 9.13 -11.35
CA THR A 131 3.72 10.42 -11.99
C THR A 131 4.74 10.80 -13.07
N ASP A 132 5.69 9.91 -13.35
CA ASP A 132 6.64 10.07 -14.45
C ASP A 132 6.04 9.44 -15.72
N GLU A 133 5.84 10.27 -16.74
CA GLU A 133 5.15 9.87 -17.97
C GLU A 133 5.94 8.84 -18.78
N GLU A 134 7.27 8.90 -18.75
CA GLU A 134 8.11 7.90 -19.41
C GLU A 134 7.95 6.53 -18.76
N VAL A 135 7.98 6.48 -17.42
CA VAL A 135 7.74 5.25 -16.65
C VAL A 135 6.35 4.68 -16.94
N LEU A 136 5.32 5.53 -16.96
CA LEU A 136 3.96 5.09 -17.28
C LEU A 136 3.85 4.57 -18.71
N LYS A 137 4.47 5.24 -19.67
CA LYS A 137 4.51 4.81 -21.09
C LYS A 137 5.18 3.45 -21.25
N LEU A 138 6.36 3.25 -20.64
CA LEU A 138 7.07 1.97 -20.67
C LEU A 138 6.32 0.86 -19.95
N ALA A 139 5.52 1.21 -18.95
CA ALA A 139 4.63 0.28 -18.27
C ALA A 139 3.32 -0.02 -19.03
N GLY A 140 3.13 0.52 -20.23
CA GLY A 140 1.89 0.36 -21.02
C GLY A 140 0.67 1.01 -20.35
N ARG A 141 0.89 2.12 -19.61
CA ARG A 141 -0.14 2.84 -18.85
C ARG A 141 -0.08 4.34 -19.17
N GLU A 142 -0.35 4.68 -20.40
CA GLU A 142 -0.29 6.09 -20.84
C GLU A 142 -1.33 6.93 -20.09
N CYS A 143 -0.83 7.82 -19.21
CA CYS A 143 -1.64 8.75 -18.45
C CYS A 143 -0.75 9.94 -18.03
N SER A 144 -1.05 11.13 -18.53
CA SER A 144 -0.28 12.33 -18.14
C SER A 144 -0.59 12.74 -16.69
N PHE A 145 0.32 13.49 -16.10
CA PHE A 145 0.12 14.02 -14.75
C PHE A 145 -1.09 14.98 -14.69
N ASP A 146 -1.35 15.75 -15.74
CA ASP A 146 -2.51 16.64 -15.81
C ASP A 146 -3.84 15.89 -15.76
N VAL A 147 -3.92 14.72 -16.39
CA VAL A 147 -5.11 13.85 -16.31
C VAL A 147 -5.29 13.31 -14.88
N ILE A 148 -4.20 12.93 -14.24
CA ILE A 148 -4.23 12.49 -12.82
C ILE A 148 -4.72 13.63 -11.94
N GLN A 149 -4.17 14.83 -12.10
CA GLN A 149 -4.55 16.03 -11.34
C GLN A 149 -6.03 16.36 -11.55
N SER A 150 -6.49 16.45 -12.80
CA SER A 150 -7.89 16.75 -13.12
C SER A 150 -8.86 15.73 -12.50
N ALA A 151 -8.53 14.44 -12.54
CA ALA A 151 -9.35 13.41 -11.91
C ALA A 151 -9.43 13.60 -10.39
N ILE A 152 -8.31 13.95 -9.75
CA ILE A 152 -8.22 14.16 -8.30
C ILE A 152 -8.98 15.41 -7.88
N ASP A 153 -8.91 16.49 -8.66
CA ASP A 153 -9.67 17.72 -8.39
C ASP A 153 -11.18 17.45 -8.37
N LYS A 154 -11.69 16.65 -9.31
CA LYS A 154 -13.10 16.21 -9.32
C LYS A 154 -13.46 15.35 -8.11
N ILE A 155 -12.58 14.42 -7.72
CA ILE A 155 -12.77 13.56 -6.54
C ILE A 155 -12.85 14.42 -5.26
N HIS A 156 -11.96 15.41 -5.12
CA HIS A 156 -11.96 16.34 -3.99
C HIS A 156 -13.17 17.26 -4.01
N ALA A 157 -13.56 17.83 -5.16
CA ALA A 157 -14.74 18.67 -5.31
C ALA A 157 -16.01 17.95 -4.83
N MET A 158 -16.12 16.65 -5.10
CA MET A 158 -17.22 15.81 -4.62
C MET A 158 -16.99 15.23 -3.21
N ARG A 159 -15.95 15.66 -2.50
CA ARG A 159 -15.63 15.27 -1.10
C ARG A 159 -15.48 13.75 -0.88
N PHE A 160 -15.01 13.01 -1.86
CA PHE A 160 -14.61 11.63 -1.66
C PHE A 160 -13.31 11.55 -0.86
N ARG A 161 -13.16 10.49 -0.10
CA ARG A 161 -11.89 10.10 0.48
C ARG A 161 -10.99 9.54 -0.62
N LEU A 162 -9.87 10.20 -0.89
CA LEU A 162 -8.93 9.80 -1.94
C LEU A 162 -7.88 8.85 -1.39
N GLY A 163 -7.69 7.71 -2.06
CA GLY A 163 -6.53 6.83 -1.90
C GLY A 163 -5.69 6.84 -3.17
N LEU A 164 -4.36 6.81 -3.04
CA LEU A 164 -3.45 6.70 -4.18
C LEU A 164 -2.55 5.49 -4.04
N GLN A 165 -2.29 4.80 -5.16
CA GLN A 165 -1.41 3.65 -5.20
C GLN A 165 -0.20 3.95 -6.09
N LEU A 166 1.00 3.65 -5.58
CA LEU A 166 2.29 3.76 -6.25
C LEU A 166 2.95 2.39 -6.43
N MET A 167 3.70 2.25 -7.51
CA MET A 167 4.49 1.06 -7.82
C MET A 167 5.94 1.45 -8.18
N PRO A 168 6.85 1.56 -7.20
CA PRO A 168 8.27 1.78 -7.49
C PRO A 168 8.89 0.60 -8.21
N GLY A 169 9.88 0.91 -9.07
CA GLY A 169 10.66 -0.06 -9.82
C GLY A 169 10.01 -0.55 -11.11
N LEU A 170 9.04 0.15 -11.67
CA LEU A 170 8.51 -0.10 -13.02
C LEU A 170 9.60 0.07 -14.09
N PRO A 171 9.42 -0.44 -15.35
CA PRO A 171 10.35 -0.19 -16.43
C PRO A 171 10.65 1.31 -16.60
N GLY A 172 11.94 1.66 -16.70
CA GLY A 172 12.39 3.05 -16.80
C GLY A 172 12.36 3.86 -15.51
N ASP A 173 11.98 3.25 -14.37
CA ASP A 173 11.96 3.93 -13.07
C ASP A 173 13.35 4.03 -12.43
N SER A 174 13.53 5.06 -11.63
CA SER A 174 14.70 5.28 -10.78
C SER A 174 14.27 5.79 -9.41
N GLU A 175 15.19 5.76 -8.41
CA GLU A 175 14.91 6.31 -7.09
C GLU A 175 14.48 7.79 -7.19
N GLN A 176 15.13 8.57 -8.05
CA GLN A 176 14.84 9.99 -8.24
C GLN A 176 13.43 10.18 -8.84
N LYS A 177 13.05 9.40 -9.87
CA LYS A 177 11.71 9.45 -10.47
C LYS A 177 10.63 9.01 -9.48
N PHE A 178 10.91 7.95 -8.71
CA PHE A 178 10.00 7.51 -7.66
C PHE A 178 9.84 8.55 -6.55
N GLN A 179 10.95 9.15 -6.06
CA GLN A 179 10.86 10.20 -5.05
C GLN A 179 10.13 11.46 -5.56
N LYS A 180 10.32 11.83 -6.83
CA LYS A 180 9.52 12.89 -7.47
C LYS A 180 8.03 12.54 -7.51
N SER A 181 7.70 11.27 -7.80
CA SER A 181 6.32 10.80 -7.75
C SER A 181 5.74 10.86 -6.34
N VAL A 182 6.54 10.58 -5.30
CA VAL A 182 6.14 10.76 -3.90
C VAL A 182 5.83 12.22 -3.59
N ASP A 183 6.70 13.15 -4.00
CA ASP A 183 6.52 14.58 -3.76
C ASP A 183 5.27 15.10 -4.49
N ASN A 184 5.04 14.69 -5.73
CA ASN A 184 3.82 14.98 -6.48
C ASN A 184 2.58 14.45 -5.77
N VAL A 185 2.61 13.20 -5.28
CA VAL A 185 1.48 12.61 -4.53
C VAL A 185 1.19 13.37 -3.24
N ILE A 186 2.21 13.86 -2.54
CA ILE A 186 2.02 14.69 -1.36
C ILE A 186 1.26 15.97 -1.70
N SER A 187 1.61 16.64 -2.82
CA SER A 187 0.90 17.85 -3.28
C SER A 187 -0.57 17.61 -3.63
N LEU A 188 -0.92 16.39 -4.05
CA LEU A 188 -2.28 15.96 -4.37
C LEU A 188 -3.15 15.68 -3.11
N LYS A 189 -2.58 15.72 -1.91
CA LYS A 189 -3.27 15.62 -0.60
C LYS A 189 -4.20 14.41 -0.47
N PRO A 190 -3.75 13.17 -0.75
CA PRO A 190 -4.58 12.00 -0.54
C PRO A 190 -4.82 11.74 0.96
N SER A 191 -5.91 11.07 1.30
CA SER A 191 -6.17 10.61 2.68
C SER A 191 -5.24 9.47 3.09
N PHE A 192 -4.79 8.69 2.14
CA PHE A 192 -3.86 7.58 2.34
C PHE A 192 -3.19 7.15 1.04
N VAL A 193 -2.09 6.41 1.18
CA VAL A 193 -1.37 5.80 0.06
C VAL A 193 -1.12 4.32 0.29
N ARG A 194 -0.92 3.59 -0.83
CA ARG A 194 -0.41 2.22 -0.88
C ARG A 194 0.84 2.20 -1.76
N ILE A 195 1.83 1.42 -1.37
CA ILE A 195 3.08 1.26 -2.12
C ILE A 195 3.28 -0.22 -2.39
N TYR A 196 3.26 -0.60 -3.65
CA TYR A 196 3.48 -1.96 -4.10
C TYR A 196 4.77 -2.05 -4.92
N PRO A 197 5.86 -2.60 -4.37
CA PRO A 197 7.06 -2.88 -5.14
C PRO A 197 6.75 -3.67 -6.40
N THR A 198 7.36 -3.29 -7.51
CA THR A 198 7.18 -3.99 -8.78
C THR A 198 7.89 -5.34 -8.74
N LEU A 199 7.15 -6.40 -9.07
CA LEU A 199 7.65 -7.77 -9.15
C LEU A 199 7.54 -8.29 -10.57
N VAL A 200 8.45 -9.17 -10.95
CA VAL A 200 8.35 -9.97 -12.18
C VAL A 200 7.46 -11.18 -11.88
N ILE A 201 6.30 -11.21 -12.50
CA ILE A 201 5.28 -12.25 -12.35
C ILE A 201 5.05 -12.90 -13.72
N LYS A 202 4.96 -14.23 -13.77
CA LYS A 202 4.69 -14.98 -15.02
C LYS A 202 3.47 -14.44 -15.75
N ASN A 203 3.51 -14.54 -17.08
CA ASN A 203 2.43 -14.11 -17.98
C ASN A 203 2.12 -12.61 -17.88
N THR A 204 3.12 -11.78 -17.71
CA THR A 204 3.03 -10.30 -17.74
C THR A 204 4.04 -9.74 -18.72
N GLY A 205 3.79 -8.55 -19.27
CA GLY A 205 4.75 -7.88 -20.15
C GLY A 205 6.11 -7.62 -19.48
N ILE A 206 6.12 -7.35 -18.16
CA ILE A 206 7.39 -7.23 -17.41
C ILE A 206 8.16 -8.56 -17.39
N PHE A 207 7.48 -9.70 -17.33
CA PHE A 207 8.13 -11.01 -17.43
C PHE A 207 8.80 -11.21 -18.80
N ASP A 208 8.10 -10.81 -19.88
CA ASP A 208 8.68 -10.90 -21.23
C ASP A 208 9.90 -9.98 -21.37
N MET A 209 9.82 -8.74 -20.88
CA MET A 209 10.94 -7.80 -20.84
C MET A 209 12.12 -8.31 -20.00
N TYR A 210 11.84 -8.97 -18.89
CA TYR A 210 12.87 -9.60 -18.04
C TYR A 210 13.56 -10.76 -18.75
N GLN A 211 12.82 -11.64 -19.41
CA GLN A 211 13.39 -12.74 -20.20
C GLN A 211 14.25 -12.27 -21.38
N GLN A 212 13.85 -11.15 -22.00
CA GLN A 212 14.59 -10.52 -23.11
C GLN A 212 15.80 -9.70 -22.63
N GLY A 213 16.01 -9.55 -21.31
CA GLY A 213 17.08 -8.75 -20.74
C GLY A 213 16.90 -7.23 -20.88
N THR A 214 15.70 -6.77 -21.28
CA THR A 214 15.37 -5.34 -21.45
C THR A 214 14.84 -4.68 -20.16
N TYR A 215 14.55 -5.46 -19.13
CA TYR A 215 14.17 -5.00 -17.80
C TYR A 215 14.89 -5.77 -16.71
N THR A 216 15.45 -5.04 -15.73
CA THR A 216 16.05 -5.60 -14.53
C THR A 216 15.30 -5.08 -13.31
N PRO A 217 14.66 -5.95 -12.50
CA PRO A 217 13.96 -5.51 -11.29
C PRO A 217 14.94 -4.97 -10.25
N TRP A 218 14.52 -4.02 -9.44
CA TRP A 218 15.30 -3.56 -8.30
C TRP A 218 15.50 -4.71 -7.32
N ASN A 219 16.67 -4.75 -6.68
CA ASN A 219 16.91 -5.71 -5.62
C ASN A 219 16.17 -5.28 -4.32
N LEU A 220 16.12 -6.18 -3.36
CA LEU A 220 15.37 -5.97 -2.11
C LEU A 220 15.91 -4.77 -1.31
N GLU A 221 17.22 -4.62 -1.18
CA GLU A 221 17.82 -3.53 -0.39
C GLU A 221 17.54 -2.15 -1.00
N ARG A 222 17.74 -2.03 -2.32
CA ARG A 222 17.42 -0.81 -3.07
C ARG A 222 15.95 -0.41 -2.88
N MET A 223 15.04 -1.38 -2.98
CA MET A 223 13.61 -1.14 -2.82
C MET A 223 13.25 -0.74 -1.40
N ILE A 224 13.87 -1.38 -0.38
CA ILE A 224 13.65 -1.01 1.03
C ILE A 224 14.06 0.43 1.27
N GLU A 225 15.24 0.86 0.79
CA GLU A 225 15.72 2.23 0.98
C GLU A 225 14.80 3.25 0.31
N ALA A 226 14.43 3.05 -0.96
CA ALA A 226 13.54 3.96 -1.68
C ALA A 226 12.15 4.07 -1.02
N VAL A 227 11.58 2.94 -0.59
CA VAL A 227 10.26 2.92 0.07
C VAL A 227 10.34 3.48 1.49
N LYS A 228 11.45 3.29 2.21
CA LYS A 228 11.69 3.91 3.53
C LYS A 228 11.59 5.43 3.43
N GLU A 229 12.28 6.04 2.47
CA GLU A 229 12.24 7.48 2.25
C GLU A 229 10.82 7.96 1.92
N ALA A 230 10.11 7.25 1.06
CA ALA A 230 8.72 7.56 0.73
C ALA A 230 7.80 7.50 1.95
N VAL A 231 7.92 6.46 2.79
CA VAL A 231 7.11 6.32 4.02
C VAL A 231 7.38 7.48 4.98
N VAL A 232 8.64 7.87 5.18
CA VAL A 232 9.01 8.99 6.05
C VAL A 232 8.42 10.31 5.52
N LYS A 233 8.52 10.59 4.22
CA LYS A 233 7.94 11.79 3.60
C LYS A 233 6.41 11.83 3.76
N PHE A 234 5.71 10.72 3.51
CA PHE A 234 4.26 10.65 3.70
C PHE A 234 3.86 10.85 5.17
N GLU A 235 4.58 10.24 6.11
CA GLU A 235 4.32 10.44 7.55
C GLU A 235 4.52 11.90 7.96
N GLN A 236 5.58 12.57 7.49
CA GLN A 236 5.85 13.98 7.73
C GLN A 236 4.76 14.90 7.15
N ALA A 237 4.20 14.52 6.00
CA ALA A 237 3.07 15.22 5.38
C ALA A 237 1.70 14.86 6.01
N GLY A 238 1.64 14.02 7.04
CA GLY A 238 0.40 13.57 7.68
C GLY A 238 -0.43 12.59 6.85
N ILE A 239 0.13 12.03 5.77
CA ILE A 239 -0.53 11.09 4.88
C ILE A 239 -0.31 9.66 5.38
N LYS A 240 -1.40 8.89 5.54
CA LYS A 240 -1.31 7.52 6.04
C LYS A 240 -0.82 6.56 4.97
N VAL A 241 0.25 5.81 5.23
CA VAL A 241 0.69 4.69 4.39
C VAL A 241 0.03 3.41 4.92
N ILE A 242 -1.11 3.04 4.33
CA ILE A 242 -1.94 1.93 4.84
C ILE A 242 -1.48 0.55 4.38
N ARG A 243 -0.67 0.48 3.32
CA ARG A 243 -0.11 -0.76 2.80
C ARG A 243 1.26 -0.51 2.17
N VAL A 244 2.20 -1.40 2.50
CA VAL A 244 3.52 -1.48 1.86
C VAL A 244 3.82 -2.94 1.59
N GLY A 245 4.16 -3.27 0.34
CA GLY A 245 4.42 -4.65 -0.10
C GLY A 245 3.16 -5.46 -0.41
N LEU A 246 3.37 -6.55 -1.13
CA LEU A 246 2.34 -7.50 -1.55
C LEU A 246 2.11 -8.56 -0.47
N HIS A 247 0.89 -9.10 -0.42
CA HIS A 247 0.59 -10.22 0.46
C HIS A 247 1.14 -11.51 -0.16
N PRO A 248 1.81 -12.39 0.61
CA PRO A 248 2.21 -13.70 0.14
C PRO A 248 0.97 -14.61 0.07
N ASP A 249 0.21 -14.55 -1.02
CA ASP A 249 -0.83 -15.52 -1.30
C ASP A 249 -0.29 -16.64 -2.22
N PRO A 250 -0.92 -17.83 -2.24
CA PRO A 250 -0.43 -18.96 -3.04
C PRO A 250 -0.30 -18.63 -4.53
N SER A 251 -1.24 -17.89 -5.12
CA SER A 251 -1.22 -17.58 -6.55
C SER A 251 -0.07 -16.63 -6.93
N LEU A 252 0.24 -15.67 -6.05
CA LEU A 252 1.41 -14.82 -6.21
C LEU A 252 2.69 -15.65 -6.14
N MET A 253 2.79 -16.55 -5.15
CA MET A 253 4.00 -17.36 -4.95
C MET A 253 4.27 -18.31 -6.11
N GLU A 254 3.24 -18.89 -6.72
CA GLU A 254 3.36 -19.76 -7.91
C GLU A 254 3.79 -19.00 -9.17
N SER A 255 3.41 -17.73 -9.25
CA SER A 255 3.68 -16.86 -10.41
C SER A 255 4.91 -15.97 -10.26
N TYR A 256 5.46 -15.80 -9.06
CA TYR A 256 6.63 -14.98 -8.79
C TYR A 256 7.90 -15.54 -9.46
N VAL A 257 8.67 -14.66 -10.10
CA VAL A 257 9.93 -14.99 -10.80
C VAL A 257 11.11 -14.25 -10.20
N ALA A 258 11.01 -12.91 -10.09
CA ALA A 258 12.12 -12.08 -9.64
C ALA A 258 11.61 -10.76 -9.05
N GLY A 259 12.52 -10.03 -8.40
CA GLY A 259 12.26 -8.71 -7.85
C GLY A 259 12.24 -8.68 -6.32
N PRO A 260 11.92 -7.53 -5.71
CA PRO A 260 12.09 -7.25 -4.29
C PRO A 260 10.95 -7.81 -3.43
N PHE A 261 10.65 -9.11 -3.56
CA PHE A 261 9.63 -9.76 -2.75
C PHE A 261 10.17 -10.17 -1.38
N HIS A 262 9.43 -9.84 -0.33
CA HIS A 262 9.62 -10.38 1.00
C HIS A 262 8.25 -10.45 1.73
N PRO A 263 7.89 -11.57 2.39
CA PRO A 263 6.58 -11.71 3.04
C PRO A 263 6.35 -10.68 4.15
N SER A 264 7.43 -10.21 4.76
CA SER A 264 7.41 -9.16 5.79
C SER A 264 8.02 -7.84 5.28
N PHE A 265 7.79 -7.47 4.01
CA PHE A 265 8.43 -6.29 3.40
C PHE A 265 8.19 -5.00 4.22
N ARG A 266 6.96 -4.77 4.70
CA ARG A 266 6.63 -3.62 5.56
C ARG A 266 7.47 -3.61 6.84
N TYR A 267 7.67 -4.76 7.47
CA TYR A 267 8.51 -4.86 8.66
C TYR A 267 9.96 -4.48 8.39
N LEU A 268 10.52 -4.89 7.25
CA LEU A 268 11.88 -4.52 6.85
C LEU A 268 12.02 -3.00 6.68
N VAL A 269 11.06 -2.37 6.01
CA VAL A 269 11.01 -0.90 5.86
C VAL A 269 10.90 -0.20 7.21
N ASP A 270 9.95 -0.60 8.06
CA ASP A 270 9.75 0.01 9.38
C ASP A 270 10.97 -0.17 10.29
N SER A 271 11.63 -1.34 10.23
CA SER A 271 12.87 -1.61 10.97
C SER A 271 14.02 -0.72 10.50
N ARG A 272 14.12 -0.46 9.19
CA ARG A 272 15.13 0.46 8.62
C ARG A 272 14.90 1.90 9.08
N ILE A 273 13.64 2.37 9.12
CA ILE A 273 13.25 3.69 9.66
C ILE A 273 13.68 3.82 11.12
N VAL A 274 13.39 2.80 11.92
CA VAL A 274 13.74 2.80 13.34
C VAL A 274 15.25 2.80 13.56
N ARG A 275 16.00 2.00 12.79
CA ARG A 275 17.47 2.00 12.84
C ARG A 275 18.05 3.36 12.56
N GLU A 276 17.55 4.06 11.55
CA GLU A 276 18.01 5.40 11.18
C GLU A 276 17.70 6.42 12.29
N ARG A 277 16.53 6.32 12.92
CA ARG A 277 16.20 7.16 14.10
C ARG A 277 17.18 6.91 15.26
N MET A 278 17.51 5.65 15.55
CA MET A 278 18.50 5.31 16.59
C MET A 278 19.89 5.87 16.25
N ILE A 279 20.32 5.76 15.00
CA ILE A 279 21.59 6.34 14.51
C ILE A 279 21.59 7.87 14.68
N ASN A 280 20.51 8.54 14.28
CA ASN A 280 20.41 10.00 14.37
C ASN A 280 20.39 10.49 15.83
N MET A 281 19.80 9.73 16.76
CA MET A 281 19.86 10.04 18.19
C MET A 281 21.31 10.01 18.71
N ILE A 282 22.11 9.00 18.33
CA ILE A 282 23.53 8.96 18.73
C ILE A 282 24.30 10.13 18.07
N ARG A 283 24.06 10.40 16.80
CA ARG A 283 24.71 11.53 16.08
C ARG A 283 24.40 12.90 16.69
N SER A 284 23.25 13.05 17.34
CA SER A 284 22.88 14.30 17.99
C SER A 284 23.59 14.55 19.34
N LEU A 285 24.29 13.55 19.87
CA LEU A 285 25.08 13.71 21.09
C LEU A 285 26.34 14.53 20.80
N LYS A 286 26.81 15.30 21.79
CA LYS A 286 28.03 16.11 21.66
C LYS A 286 29.29 15.25 21.45
N GLN A 287 29.27 14.06 21.95
CA GLN A 287 30.38 13.09 21.87
C GLN A 287 29.81 11.68 21.72
N VAL A 288 30.51 10.80 21.00
CA VAL A 288 30.11 9.39 20.86
C VAL A 288 30.33 8.69 22.18
N PRO A 289 29.29 8.04 22.77
CA PRO A 289 29.42 7.33 24.04
C PRO A 289 30.15 5.99 23.84
N LEU A 290 30.70 5.42 24.91
CA LEU A 290 31.24 4.05 24.91
C LEU A 290 30.12 3.01 24.83
N SER A 291 29.01 3.28 25.52
CA SER A 291 27.90 2.35 25.59
C SER A 291 26.56 3.07 25.52
N VAL A 292 25.57 2.42 24.89
CA VAL A 292 24.21 2.94 24.76
C VAL A 292 23.16 1.91 25.14
N VAL A 293 22.10 2.40 25.79
CA VAL A 293 20.88 1.65 26.04
C VAL A 293 19.72 2.39 25.39
N PHE A 294 19.00 1.75 24.48
CA PHE A 294 17.76 2.31 23.96
C PHE A 294 16.57 1.76 24.74
N ARG A 295 15.79 2.63 25.35
CA ARG A 295 14.48 2.28 25.91
C ARG A 295 13.44 2.30 24.81
N VAL A 296 12.77 1.19 24.62
CA VAL A 296 11.86 0.98 23.47
C VAL A 296 10.52 0.43 23.94
N PRO A 297 9.41 0.76 23.26
CA PRO A 297 8.09 0.19 23.56
C PRO A 297 8.12 -1.33 23.50
N ALA A 298 7.68 -1.99 24.56
CA ALA A 298 7.72 -3.47 24.67
C ALA A 298 7.04 -4.18 23.48
N ARG A 299 5.96 -3.59 22.92
CA ARG A 299 5.23 -4.16 21.79
C ARG A 299 5.97 -4.04 20.45
N ARG A 300 7.04 -3.26 20.35
CA ARG A 300 7.78 -2.95 19.13
C ARG A 300 9.25 -3.35 19.16
N VAL A 301 9.71 -4.07 20.16
CA VAL A 301 11.11 -4.47 20.35
C VAL A 301 11.69 -5.14 19.11
N SER A 302 10.93 -5.99 18.42
CA SER A 302 11.38 -6.65 17.21
C SER A 302 11.80 -5.69 16.11
N LEU A 303 11.13 -4.54 15.96
CA LEU A 303 11.50 -3.51 14.97
C LEU A 303 12.85 -2.87 15.29
N TYR A 304 13.14 -2.64 16.59
CA TYR A 304 14.40 -2.05 17.04
C TYR A 304 15.56 -3.05 16.96
N LEU A 305 15.31 -4.33 17.20
CA LEU A 305 16.30 -5.36 16.94
C LEU A 305 16.65 -5.53 15.46
N GLY A 306 15.66 -5.36 14.60
CA GLY A 306 15.79 -5.60 13.16
C GLY A 306 15.76 -7.09 12.80
N HIS A 307 15.78 -7.36 11.49
CA HIS A 307 15.86 -8.73 10.99
C HIS A 307 17.15 -9.39 11.50
N LYS A 308 17.06 -10.59 12.06
CA LYS A 308 18.19 -11.30 12.69
C LYS A 308 19.00 -10.47 13.68
N LYS A 309 18.39 -9.49 14.33
CA LYS A 309 19.01 -8.54 15.29
C LYS A 309 20.07 -7.62 14.67
N GLU A 310 20.03 -7.40 13.35
CA GLU A 310 21.06 -6.66 12.60
C GLU A 310 21.20 -5.20 13.02
N ASN A 311 20.12 -4.54 13.49
CA ASN A 311 20.15 -3.11 13.80
C ASN A 311 21.21 -2.78 14.88
N LEU A 312 21.28 -3.60 15.93
CA LEU A 312 22.23 -3.35 17.01
C LEU A 312 23.68 -3.58 16.56
N SER A 313 23.93 -4.63 15.79
CA SER A 313 25.29 -4.91 15.28
C SER A 313 25.76 -3.81 14.31
N ILE A 314 24.89 -3.34 13.43
CA ILE A 314 25.19 -2.27 12.49
C ILE A 314 25.49 -0.95 13.25
N ILE A 315 24.63 -0.56 14.21
CA ILE A 315 24.83 0.67 14.99
C ILE A 315 26.12 0.57 15.81
N LYS A 316 26.38 -0.58 16.45
CA LYS A 316 27.63 -0.84 17.19
C LYS A 316 28.85 -0.61 16.31
N SER A 317 28.83 -1.16 15.09
CA SER A 317 29.93 -1.01 14.12
C SER A 317 30.11 0.42 13.63
N ILE A 318 29.03 1.15 13.34
CA ILE A 318 29.09 2.54 12.83
C ILE A 318 29.76 3.49 13.84
N PHE A 319 29.49 3.31 15.13
CA PHE A 319 29.95 4.23 16.16
C PHE A 319 31.12 3.69 16.99
N GLY A 320 31.55 2.44 16.76
CA GLY A 320 32.63 1.81 17.54
C GLY A 320 32.27 1.62 19.01
N LEU A 321 30.99 1.33 19.31
CA LEU A 321 30.51 1.20 20.70
C LEU A 321 31.05 -0.08 21.34
N ASP A 322 31.39 -0.02 22.63
CA ASP A 322 31.72 -1.20 23.43
C ASP A 322 30.48 -2.08 23.63
N SER A 323 29.34 -1.45 23.94
CA SER A 323 28.09 -2.16 24.09
C SER A 323 26.90 -1.35 23.58
N ILE A 324 25.88 -2.09 23.12
CA ILE A 324 24.57 -1.55 22.76
C ILE A 324 23.49 -2.55 23.18
N SER A 325 22.44 -2.08 23.83
CA SER A 325 21.33 -2.92 24.27
C SER A 325 20.00 -2.24 24.18
N LEU A 326 18.91 -3.04 24.24
CA LEU A 326 17.53 -2.56 24.32
C LEU A 326 16.97 -2.87 25.71
N GLN A 327 16.33 -1.87 26.31
CA GLN A 327 15.51 -2.02 27.51
C GLN A 327 14.05 -1.82 27.12
N GLN A 328 13.21 -2.79 27.48
CA GLN A 328 11.78 -2.69 27.22
C GLN A 328 11.12 -1.75 28.24
N ASP A 329 10.31 -0.81 27.74
CA ASP A 329 9.47 0.02 28.59
C ASP A 329 7.99 -0.28 28.28
N ALA A 330 7.25 -0.68 29.31
CA ALA A 330 5.83 -1.05 29.18
C ALA A 330 4.91 0.18 29.11
N ILE A 331 5.37 1.33 29.57
CA ILE A 331 4.57 2.54 29.76
C ILE A 331 4.80 3.53 28.62
N LYS A 332 6.04 3.63 28.10
CA LYS A 332 6.42 4.59 27.06
C LYS A 332 6.10 4.06 25.64
N ASP A 333 5.48 4.88 24.84
CA ASP A 333 5.22 4.61 23.40
C ASP A 333 6.28 5.25 22.49
N HIS A 334 7.39 5.77 23.04
CA HIS A 334 8.44 6.44 22.29
C HIS A 334 9.84 5.85 22.55
N LEU A 335 10.75 6.12 21.65
CA LEU A 335 12.16 5.75 21.72
C LEU A 335 12.92 6.75 22.61
N GLU A 336 13.72 6.26 23.54
CA GLU A 336 14.61 7.05 24.39
C GLU A 336 16.03 6.47 24.33
N LEU A 337 17.02 7.33 24.32
CA LEU A 337 18.44 6.97 24.37
C LEU A 337 19.02 7.30 25.74
N VAL A 338 19.66 6.29 26.35
CA VAL A 338 20.49 6.45 27.56
C VAL A 338 21.94 6.14 27.16
N ALA A 339 22.81 7.14 27.25
CA ALA A 339 24.21 7.04 26.89
C ALA A 339 25.11 6.92 28.13
N SER A 340 26.18 6.13 28.03
CA SER A 340 27.24 6.04 29.05
C SER A 340 28.57 6.36 28.42
N TYR A 341 29.36 7.20 29.09
CA TYR A 341 30.65 7.72 28.62
C TYR A 341 31.84 7.20 29.42
N VAL A 342 31.56 6.41 30.47
CA VAL A 342 32.59 5.84 31.36
C VAL A 342 32.25 4.40 31.71
#